data_8873b4faa7d218dd241166573256bfd1
#
_entry.id   8873b4faa7d218dd241166573256bfd1
#
_cell.length_a   1.000
_cell.length_b   1.000
_cell.length_c   1.000
_cell.angle_alpha   90.00
_cell.angle_beta   90.00
_cell.angle_gamma   90.00
#
_symmetry.space_group_name_H-M   'P 1'
#
loop_
_entity.id
_entity.type
_entity.pdbx_description
1 polymer ?
#
loop_
_entity_poly.entity_id
_entity_poly.type
_entity_poly.pdbx_seq_one_letter_code
_entity_poly.pdbx_strand_id
1 'polypeptide(L)'
;VEAGTVKLPNAIPIICNAGDVAITNRQVLHGSFANTSPDWRVTVNFGFHKKSSVLNVKGGGLHAKPQIYDENHIKTRSRLIPYAINARKQKYINETSYDYKPLNSSEYKWNNKAKNEIKDYNLLDMSI
;
A
#
# COMPACT_ATOMS: atom_id res chain seq x y z
N VAL A 1 -3.69 -25.46 -11.62
CA VAL A 1 -2.49 -24.82 -12.16
C VAL A 1 -1.32 -25.57 -11.59
N GLU A 2 -0.56 -26.26 -12.43
CA GLU A 2 0.68 -26.91 -11.98
C GLU A 2 1.67 -25.87 -11.49
N ALA A 3 2.25 -26.10 -10.32
CA ALA A 3 3.27 -25.21 -9.77
C ALA A 3 4.43 -25.09 -10.76
N GLY A 4 4.82 -23.87 -11.11
CA GLY A 4 5.93 -23.58 -12.03
C GLY A 4 5.53 -23.41 -13.50
N THR A 5 4.25 -23.54 -13.88
CA THR A 5 3.86 -23.21 -15.25
C THR A 5 3.71 -21.70 -15.42
N VAL A 6 4.32 -21.16 -16.47
CA VAL A 6 4.18 -19.74 -16.86
C VAL A 6 3.06 -19.53 -17.88
N LYS A 7 2.43 -20.61 -18.34
CA LYS A 7 1.36 -20.56 -19.36
C LYS A 7 0.00 -20.72 -18.69
N LEU A 8 -0.62 -19.61 -18.41
CA LEU A 8 -2.02 -19.58 -17.98
C LEU A 8 -2.88 -19.24 -19.19
N PRO A 9 -3.86 -20.08 -19.55
CA PRO A 9 -4.84 -19.74 -20.58
C PRO A 9 -5.51 -18.40 -20.23
N ASN A 10 -5.63 -17.51 -21.19
CA ASN A 10 -6.25 -16.19 -21.04
C ASN A 10 -5.55 -15.22 -20.08
N ALA A 11 -4.31 -15.48 -19.69
CA ALA A 11 -3.53 -14.50 -18.93
C ALA A 11 -3.18 -13.31 -19.83
N ILE A 12 -3.42 -12.11 -19.31
CA ILE A 12 -3.09 -10.85 -19.99
C ILE A 12 -1.86 -10.26 -19.31
N PRO A 13 -0.76 -10.04 -20.04
CA PRO A 13 0.40 -9.36 -19.46
C PRO A 13 0.11 -7.89 -19.23
N ILE A 14 0.44 -7.39 -18.04
CA ILE A 14 0.45 -5.96 -17.74
C ILE A 14 1.86 -5.45 -18.02
N ILE A 15 2.05 -4.85 -19.18
CA ILE A 15 3.35 -4.28 -19.59
C ILE A 15 3.39 -2.84 -19.09
N CYS A 16 4.34 -2.54 -18.22
CA CYS A 16 4.48 -1.23 -17.58
C CYS A 16 5.90 -0.70 -17.70
N ASN A 17 6.01 0.62 -17.82
CA ASN A 17 7.26 1.36 -17.70
C ASN A 17 7.48 1.80 -16.24
N ALA A 18 8.68 2.25 -15.91
CA ALA A 18 8.95 2.86 -14.63
C ALA A 18 8.07 4.11 -14.41
N GLY A 19 7.31 4.12 -13.32
CA GLY A 19 6.35 5.17 -12.99
C GLY A 19 4.90 4.87 -13.35
N ASP A 20 4.63 3.81 -14.12
CA ASP A 20 3.27 3.38 -14.40
C ASP A 20 2.59 2.81 -13.14
N VAL A 21 1.27 2.93 -13.10
CA VAL A 21 0.44 2.43 -12.01
C VAL A 21 -0.63 1.49 -12.56
N ALA A 22 -0.65 0.26 -12.08
CA ALA A 22 -1.73 -0.68 -12.35
C ALA A 22 -2.69 -0.72 -11.15
N ILE A 23 -3.98 -0.52 -11.40
CA ILE A 23 -5.02 -0.61 -10.38
C ILE A 23 -5.84 -1.86 -10.65
N THR A 24 -5.84 -2.78 -9.70
CA THR A 24 -6.56 -4.05 -9.82
C THR A 24 -7.53 -4.25 -8.68
N ASN A 25 -8.59 -5.02 -8.94
CA ASN A 25 -9.42 -5.53 -7.87
C ASN A 25 -8.59 -6.53 -7.04
N ARG A 26 -8.71 -6.50 -5.73
CA ARG A 26 -8.00 -7.39 -4.80
C ARG A 26 -8.18 -8.89 -5.11
N GLN A 27 -9.32 -9.27 -5.65
CA GLN A 27 -9.67 -10.67 -5.93
C GLN A 27 -9.22 -11.15 -7.31
N VAL A 28 -8.59 -10.31 -8.11
CA VAL A 28 -8.04 -10.71 -9.42
C VAL A 28 -6.92 -11.72 -9.20
N LEU A 29 -7.04 -12.85 -9.87
CA LEU A 29 -5.95 -13.81 -9.93
C LEU A 29 -4.79 -13.19 -10.71
N HIS A 30 -3.67 -13.03 -10.04
CA HIS A 30 -2.49 -12.37 -10.60
C HIS A 30 -1.21 -13.05 -10.13
N GLY A 31 -0.14 -12.81 -10.84
CA GLY A 31 1.17 -13.32 -10.50
C GLY A 31 2.29 -12.51 -11.16
N SER A 32 3.52 -12.83 -10.82
CA SER A 32 4.70 -12.26 -11.43
C SER A 32 5.58 -13.36 -11.98
N PHE A 33 6.07 -13.18 -13.19
CA PHE A 33 7.11 -14.05 -13.73
C PHE A 33 8.47 -13.68 -13.16
N ALA A 34 9.40 -14.63 -13.22
CA ALA A 34 10.78 -14.38 -12.87
C ALA A 34 11.36 -13.20 -13.68
N ASN A 35 12.20 -12.40 -13.04
CA ASN A 35 12.94 -11.37 -13.73
C ASN A 35 14.16 -12.02 -14.40
N THR A 36 14.20 -11.99 -15.73
CA THR A 36 15.31 -12.55 -16.54
C THR A 36 16.24 -11.46 -17.07
N SER A 37 15.98 -10.19 -16.74
CA SER A 37 16.88 -9.08 -17.09
C SER A 37 18.06 -9.00 -16.12
N PRO A 38 19.17 -8.34 -16.49
CA PRO A 38 20.29 -8.08 -15.59
C PRO A 38 19.97 -7.05 -14.50
N ASP A 39 18.89 -6.28 -14.67
CA ASP A 39 18.51 -5.19 -13.78
C ASP A 39 17.44 -5.61 -12.76
N TRP A 40 17.33 -4.82 -11.69
CA TRP A 40 16.29 -5.01 -10.69
C TRP A 40 14.92 -4.60 -11.23
N ARG A 41 13.91 -5.44 -10.98
CA ARG A 41 12.51 -5.09 -11.12
C ARG A 41 11.93 -4.81 -9.74
N VAL A 42 11.59 -3.55 -9.48
CA VAL A 42 10.98 -3.14 -8.22
C VAL A 42 9.51 -2.83 -8.45
N THR A 43 8.65 -3.54 -7.73
CA THR A 43 7.21 -3.28 -7.71
C THR A 43 6.79 -2.93 -6.30
N VAL A 44 6.08 -1.80 -6.13
CA VAL A 44 5.54 -1.37 -4.85
C VAL A 44 4.04 -1.64 -4.84
N ASN A 45 3.58 -2.47 -3.92
CA ASN A 45 2.18 -2.82 -3.79
C ASN A 45 1.52 -2.03 -2.66
N PHE A 46 0.40 -1.38 -2.97
CA PHE A 46 -0.43 -0.68 -1.98
C PHE A 46 -1.81 -1.32 -1.94
N GLY A 47 -2.29 -1.62 -0.74
CA GLY A 47 -3.65 -2.09 -0.53
C GLY A 47 -4.49 -1.01 0.15
N PHE A 48 -5.66 -0.72 -0.42
CA PHE A 48 -6.64 0.20 0.16
C PHE A 48 -7.94 -0.54 0.46
N HIS A 49 -8.49 -0.28 1.63
CA HIS A 49 -9.74 -0.85 2.08
C HIS A 49 -10.73 0.24 2.45
N LYS A 50 -12.00 0.03 2.12
CA LYS A 50 -13.06 0.89 2.64
C LYS A 50 -13.18 0.66 4.16
N LYS A 51 -13.22 1.73 4.96
CA LYS A 51 -13.33 1.64 6.43
C LYS A 51 -14.44 0.68 6.86
N SER A 52 -15.63 0.79 6.28
CA SER A 52 -16.77 -0.06 6.63
C SER A 52 -16.58 -1.55 6.33
N SER A 53 -15.61 -1.92 5.49
CA SER A 53 -15.32 -3.33 5.18
C SER A 53 -14.28 -3.96 6.11
N VAL A 54 -13.59 -3.16 6.91
CA VAL A 54 -12.55 -3.65 7.82
C VAL A 54 -12.82 -3.33 9.29
N LEU A 55 -13.72 -2.40 9.57
CA LEU A 55 -14.05 -2.00 10.95
C LEU A 55 -14.53 -3.21 11.77
N ASN A 56 -13.88 -3.42 12.91
CA ASN A 56 -14.10 -4.54 13.84
C ASN A 56 -13.80 -5.94 13.26
N VAL A 57 -13.19 -6.01 12.09
CA VAL A 57 -12.74 -7.29 11.52
C VAL A 57 -11.42 -7.68 12.18
N LYS A 58 -11.32 -8.95 12.55
CA LYS A 58 -10.07 -9.55 13.00
C LYS A 58 -9.25 -9.94 11.77
N GLY A 59 -8.08 -9.33 11.62
CA GLY A 59 -7.20 -9.58 10.48
C GLY A 59 -5.74 -9.61 10.91
N GLY A 60 -4.90 -10.08 10.01
CA GLY A 60 -3.45 -10.13 10.16
C GLY A 60 -2.86 -10.81 8.93
N GLY A 61 -1.57 -10.65 8.69
CA GLY A 61 -0.85 -11.38 7.66
C GLY A 61 -0.69 -12.87 8.01
N LEU A 62 -0.16 -13.65 7.09
CA LEU A 62 0.06 -15.10 7.29
C LEU A 62 0.92 -15.42 8.53
N HIS A 63 1.78 -14.50 8.92
CA HIS A 63 2.71 -14.66 10.05
C HIS A 63 2.46 -13.67 11.18
N ALA A 64 1.46 -12.79 11.05
CA ALA A 64 1.15 -11.76 12.03
C ALA A 64 0.15 -12.26 13.08
N LYS A 65 0.31 -11.77 14.31
CA LYS A 65 -0.73 -11.96 15.34
C LYS A 65 -2.00 -11.25 14.88
N PRO A 66 -3.15 -11.94 14.91
CA PRO A 66 -4.40 -11.32 14.49
C PRO A 66 -4.71 -10.07 15.33
N GLN A 67 -5.03 -8.97 14.66
CA GLN A 67 -5.42 -7.71 15.27
C GLN A 67 -6.86 -7.37 14.91
N ILE A 68 -7.56 -6.70 15.79
CA ILE A 68 -8.89 -6.15 15.48
C ILE A 68 -8.70 -4.76 14.90
N TYR A 69 -9.28 -4.53 13.73
CA TYR A 69 -9.28 -3.22 13.07
C TYR A 69 -10.34 -2.32 13.71
N ASP A 70 -10.10 -1.88 14.94
CA ASP A 70 -10.92 -0.88 15.60
C ASP A 70 -10.70 0.53 14.99
N GLU A 71 -11.46 1.51 15.45
CA GLU A 71 -11.38 2.90 14.99
C GLU A 71 -9.96 3.47 15.14
N ASN A 72 -9.30 3.19 16.25
CA ASN A 72 -7.98 3.73 16.53
C ASN A 72 -6.92 3.10 15.62
N HIS A 73 -6.99 1.79 15.43
CA HIS A 73 -6.09 1.08 14.52
C HIS A 73 -6.24 1.57 13.08
N ILE A 74 -7.50 1.71 12.60
CA ILE A 74 -7.79 2.25 11.26
C ILE A 74 -7.26 3.68 11.12
N LYS A 75 -7.48 4.55 12.12
CA LYS A 75 -6.97 5.93 12.12
C LYS A 75 -5.44 5.94 12.04
N THR A 76 -4.78 5.12 12.84
CA THR A 76 -3.32 5.00 12.87
C THR A 76 -2.77 4.57 11.50
N ARG A 77 -3.39 3.59 10.86
CA ARG A 77 -2.98 3.15 9.52
C ARG A 77 -3.28 4.18 8.44
N SER A 78 -4.43 4.82 8.50
CA SER A 78 -4.84 5.82 7.50
C SER A 78 -3.96 7.08 7.49
N ARG A 79 -3.19 7.36 8.56
CA ARG A 79 -2.28 8.52 8.64
C ARG A 79 -1.20 8.53 7.55
N LEU A 80 -0.87 7.39 6.95
CA LEU A 80 0.07 7.34 5.83
C LEU A 80 -0.42 8.12 4.62
N ILE A 81 -1.73 8.21 4.42
CA ILE A 81 -2.31 8.93 3.28
C ILE A 81 -1.99 10.43 3.36
N PRO A 82 -2.35 11.17 4.44
CA PRO A 82 -2.00 12.58 4.53
C PRO A 82 -0.49 12.83 4.62
N TYR A 83 0.31 11.94 5.20
CA TYR A 83 1.77 12.04 5.14
C TYR A 83 2.29 11.95 3.70
N ALA A 84 1.80 11.01 2.90
CA ALA A 84 2.19 10.87 1.50
C ALA A 84 1.77 12.10 0.66
N ILE A 85 0.56 12.61 0.88
CA ILE A 85 0.07 13.84 0.23
C ILE A 85 0.97 15.02 0.59
N ASN A 86 1.33 15.18 1.85
CA ASN A 86 2.19 16.28 2.29
C ASN A 86 3.63 16.12 1.74
N ALA A 87 4.17 14.92 1.70
CA ALA A 87 5.48 14.65 1.08
C ALA A 87 5.49 15.04 -0.40
N ARG A 88 4.42 14.68 -1.13
CA ARG A 88 4.26 15.06 -2.55
C ARG A 88 4.17 16.57 -2.71
N LYS A 89 3.37 17.25 -1.89
CA LYS A 89 3.23 18.71 -1.91
C LYS A 89 4.56 19.44 -1.69
N GLN A 90 5.41 18.92 -0.81
CA GLN A 90 6.75 19.48 -0.59
C GLN A 90 7.67 19.33 -1.81
N LYS A 91 7.51 18.23 -2.54
CA LYS A 91 8.32 17.96 -3.73
C LYS A 91 7.81 18.66 -4.99
N TYR A 92 6.49 18.80 -5.12
CA TYR A 92 5.81 19.33 -6.30
C TYR A 92 4.92 20.52 -5.92
N ILE A 93 5.54 21.65 -5.63
CA ILE A 93 4.90 22.84 -5.05
C ILE A 93 3.82 23.47 -5.93
N ASN A 94 3.88 23.23 -7.24
CA ASN A 94 2.94 23.77 -8.22
C ASN A 94 1.73 22.84 -8.48
N GLU A 95 1.70 21.65 -7.89
CA GLU A 95 0.56 20.75 -8.04
C GLU A 95 -0.55 21.11 -7.05
N THR A 96 -1.79 20.99 -7.50
CA THR A 96 -2.95 21.07 -6.62
C THR A 96 -2.96 19.84 -5.70
N SER A 97 -2.84 20.08 -4.42
CA SER A 97 -2.81 19.02 -3.41
C SER A 97 -4.21 18.44 -3.18
N TYR A 98 -4.33 17.14 -3.10
CA TYR A 98 -5.56 16.47 -2.71
C TYR A 98 -5.86 16.73 -1.22
N ASP A 99 -7.12 17.00 -0.90
CA ASP A 99 -7.60 17.12 0.49
C ASP A 99 -8.21 15.80 0.97
N TYR A 100 -7.52 15.14 1.89
CA TYR A 100 -7.98 13.89 2.48
C TYR A 100 -8.88 14.15 3.69
N LYS A 101 -10.17 14.30 3.44
CA LYS A 101 -11.20 14.68 4.43
C LYS A 101 -11.31 13.77 5.67
N PRO A 102 -11.08 12.43 5.60
CA PRO A 102 -11.21 11.59 6.79
C PRO A 102 -10.24 11.88 7.93
N LEU A 103 -9.13 12.55 7.63
CA LEU A 103 -8.16 13.01 8.62
C LEU A 103 -7.80 14.47 8.34
N ASN A 104 -7.67 15.27 9.41
CA ASN A 104 -7.23 16.65 9.26
C ASN A 104 -5.79 16.71 8.73
N SER A 105 -5.63 16.95 7.44
CA SER A 105 -4.33 16.91 6.77
C SER A 105 -3.34 17.95 7.29
N SER A 106 -3.79 19.02 7.96
CA SER A 106 -2.90 20.03 8.55
C SER A 106 -2.05 19.51 9.72
N GLU A 107 -2.48 18.43 10.36
CA GLU A 107 -1.77 17.78 11.46
C GLU A 107 -0.62 16.89 10.98
N TYR A 108 -0.64 16.47 9.72
CA TYR A 108 0.28 15.49 9.16
C TYR A 108 1.31 16.14 8.24
N LYS A 109 2.41 16.62 8.85
CA LYS A 109 3.53 17.20 8.12
C LYS A 109 4.63 16.16 7.91
N TRP A 110 5.01 15.93 6.66
CA TRP A 110 6.11 15.03 6.33
C TRP A 110 7.45 15.66 6.72
N ASN A 111 8.09 15.10 7.73
CA ASN A 111 9.37 15.54 8.28
C ASN A 111 10.11 14.35 8.92
N ASN A 112 11.25 14.57 9.51
CA ASN A 112 12.05 13.50 10.14
C ASN A 112 11.31 12.81 11.30
N LYS A 113 10.47 13.53 12.06
CA LYS A 113 9.64 12.93 13.11
C LYS A 113 8.64 11.96 12.50
N ALA A 114 7.92 12.37 11.45
CA ALA A 114 6.98 11.50 10.75
C ALA A 114 7.67 10.26 10.15
N LYS A 115 8.84 10.43 9.55
CA LYS A 115 9.65 9.30 9.03
C LYS A 115 9.98 8.28 10.11
N ASN A 116 10.38 8.74 11.29
CA ASN A 116 10.71 7.85 12.40
C ASN A 116 9.46 7.17 12.98
N GLU A 117 8.36 7.91 13.06
CA GLU A 117 7.09 7.41 13.59
C GLU A 117 6.49 6.27 12.75
N ILE A 118 6.65 6.32 11.42
CA ILE A 118 6.11 5.29 10.53
C ILE A 118 7.13 4.21 10.16
N LYS A 119 8.34 4.27 10.69
CA LYS A 119 9.41 3.34 10.35
C LYS A 119 9.06 1.88 10.64
N ASP A 120 8.33 1.64 11.71
CA ASP A 120 7.92 0.32 12.17
C ASP A 120 6.48 -0.04 11.74
N TYR A 121 5.92 0.70 10.79
CA TYR A 121 4.53 0.52 10.35
C TYR A 121 4.19 -0.91 9.93
N ASN A 122 5.07 -1.57 9.19
CA ASN A 122 4.87 -2.94 8.77
C ASN A 122 5.13 -3.95 9.89
N LEU A 123 6.05 -3.66 10.79
CA LEU A 123 6.39 -4.54 11.91
C LEU A 123 5.23 -4.69 12.89
N LEU A 124 4.49 -3.61 13.14
CA LEU A 124 3.31 -3.64 14.00
C LEU A 124 2.22 -4.58 13.50
N ASP A 125 2.08 -4.71 12.18
CA ASP A 125 1.07 -5.58 11.57
C ASP A 125 1.57 -6.98 11.23
N MET A 126 2.85 -7.12 11.02
CA MET A 126 3.47 -8.39 10.61
C MET A 126 3.99 -9.19 11.81
N SER A 127 4.01 -8.60 13.00
CA SER A 127 4.53 -9.21 14.23
C SER A 127 5.93 -9.81 14.06
N ILE A 128 6.79 -9.12 13.31
CA ILE A 128 8.20 -9.45 13.16
C ILE A 128 8.99 -8.83 14.29
#